data_1383375012110e02666148ef5668e469
#
_entry.id   1383375012110e02666148ef5668e469
#
_cell.length_a   1.000
_cell.length_b   1.000
_cell.length_c   1.000
_cell.angle_alpha   90.00
_cell.angle_beta   90.00
_cell.angle_gamma   90.00
#
_symmetry.space_group_name_H-M   'P 1'
#
loop_
_entity.id
_entity.type
_entity.pdbx_description
1 polymer ?
#
loop_
_entity_poly.entity_id
_entity_poly.type
_entity_poly.pdbx_seq_one_letter_code
_entity_poly.pdbx_strand_id
1 'polypeptide(L)'
;LGECFTHGTATFLIMGQICTRRCPFCDVAHGKPDPLDENEPAHLAKTIAAMKLKHVVVTSVDRDDLRDGGAAHFRECIKQIRQQSPETNIEVLVPDFRGRMNVALEVLADNPPDIFNHNLESIPRLYKAVRPGSDYQWSLNLIKNFQEQHPNIPTKSGLMLGLGETLDEIKQVMQDLRDHGGRMLTLGQYLQPSRHHLAVERFVTPAEFDE
;
A
#
# COMPACT_ATOMS: atom_id res chain seq x y z
N LEU A 1 10.30 8.93 -10.52
CA LEU A 1 9.63 7.94 -11.41
C LEU A 1 10.56 7.47 -12.54
N GLY A 2 11.23 8.36 -13.27
CA GLY A 2 12.13 7.99 -14.38
C GLY A 2 13.29 7.11 -13.92
N GLU A 3 13.91 7.42 -12.80
CA GLU A 3 15.01 6.65 -12.22
C GLU A 3 14.59 5.24 -11.84
N CYS A 4 13.45 5.09 -11.14
CA CYS A 4 12.91 3.77 -10.77
C CYS A 4 12.66 2.91 -12.01
N PHE A 5 12.05 3.49 -13.06
CA PHE A 5 11.78 2.79 -14.30
C PHE A 5 13.08 2.35 -15.02
N THR A 6 14.10 3.21 -15.04
CA THR A 6 15.43 2.88 -15.60
C THR A 6 16.09 1.71 -14.88
N HIS A 7 15.81 1.54 -13.58
CA HIS A 7 16.28 0.40 -12.79
C HIS A 7 15.39 -0.84 -12.88
N GLY A 8 14.34 -0.82 -13.71
CA GLY A 8 13.41 -1.94 -13.91
C GLY A 8 12.36 -2.08 -12.83
N THR A 9 11.95 -0.96 -12.19
CA THR A 9 10.86 -0.91 -11.20
C THR A 9 9.65 -0.16 -11.76
N ALA A 10 8.46 -0.73 -11.62
CA ALA A 10 7.19 -0.04 -11.95
C ALA A 10 6.10 -0.36 -10.94
N THR A 11 5.16 0.58 -10.82
CA THR A 11 3.96 0.43 -9.97
C THR A 11 2.72 0.32 -10.85
N PHE A 12 1.85 -0.62 -10.53
CA PHE A 12 0.60 -0.86 -11.22
C PHE A 12 -0.58 -0.73 -10.26
N LEU A 13 -1.58 0.03 -10.67
CA LEU A 13 -2.85 0.13 -9.97
C LEU A 13 -3.84 -0.88 -10.57
N ILE A 14 -4.40 -1.75 -9.73
CA ILE A 14 -5.37 -2.78 -10.12
C ILE A 14 -6.75 -2.50 -9.53
N MET A 15 -7.76 -3.25 -9.98
CA MET A 15 -9.15 -3.18 -9.54
C MET A 15 -9.86 -1.87 -9.89
N GLY A 16 -9.42 -1.19 -10.95
CA GLY A 16 -10.05 0.01 -11.49
C GLY A 16 -9.56 1.31 -10.86
N GLN A 17 -10.29 2.40 -11.14
CA GLN A 17 -9.89 3.77 -10.82
C GLN A 17 -10.80 4.44 -9.77
N ILE A 18 -11.83 3.74 -9.28
CA ILE A 18 -12.81 4.27 -8.33
C ILE A 18 -12.64 3.58 -6.98
N CYS A 19 -12.27 4.36 -5.97
CA CYS A 19 -12.09 3.90 -4.60
C CYS A 19 -13.42 3.95 -3.83
N THR A 20 -13.67 2.99 -2.95
CA THR A 20 -14.84 3.01 -2.03
C THR A 20 -14.66 4.02 -0.90
N ARG A 21 -13.45 4.56 -0.70
CA ARG A 21 -13.13 5.53 0.34
C ARG A 21 -12.78 6.89 -0.23
N ARG A 22 -12.83 7.91 0.65
CA ARG A 22 -12.56 9.31 0.32
C ARG A 22 -11.52 9.87 1.27
N CYS A 23 -10.26 9.47 1.11
CA CYS A 23 -9.17 10.03 1.90
C CYS A 23 -8.82 11.42 1.37
N PRO A 24 -8.84 12.48 2.20
CA PRO A 24 -8.71 13.85 1.71
C PRO A 24 -7.28 14.23 1.24
N PHE A 25 -6.31 13.34 1.36
CA PHE A 25 -4.98 13.49 0.76
C PHE A 25 -4.89 12.90 -0.65
N CYS A 26 -5.83 12.03 -1.04
CA CYS A 26 -5.72 11.18 -2.23
C CYS A 26 -6.58 11.72 -3.38
N ASP A 27 -5.98 11.84 -4.58
CA ASP A 27 -6.63 12.33 -5.80
C ASP A 27 -7.32 11.22 -6.63
N VAL A 28 -7.41 10.01 -6.09
CA VAL A 28 -8.14 8.91 -6.74
C VAL A 28 -9.64 9.17 -6.69
N ALA A 29 -10.33 8.97 -7.80
CA ALA A 29 -11.78 9.08 -7.86
C ALA A 29 -12.45 8.13 -6.85
N HIS A 30 -13.56 8.58 -6.26
CA HIS A 30 -14.28 7.79 -5.25
C HIS A 30 -15.75 7.63 -5.61
N GLY A 31 -16.33 6.51 -5.20
CA GLY A 31 -17.72 6.19 -5.50
C GLY A 31 -17.99 4.69 -5.49
N LYS A 32 -18.88 4.27 -6.37
CA LYS A 32 -19.17 2.85 -6.58
C LYS A 32 -18.23 2.33 -7.68
N PRO A 33 -17.31 1.40 -7.34
CA PRO A 33 -16.41 0.82 -8.33
C PRO A 33 -17.16 -0.03 -9.38
N ASP A 34 -16.54 -0.16 -10.55
CA ASP A 34 -16.98 -1.12 -11.56
C ASP A 34 -16.69 -2.57 -11.10
N PRO A 35 -17.36 -3.56 -11.71
CA PRO A 35 -17.01 -4.96 -11.54
C PRO A 35 -15.52 -5.22 -11.83
N LEU A 36 -14.93 -6.23 -11.17
CA LEU A 36 -13.56 -6.64 -11.46
C LEU A 36 -13.45 -7.14 -12.91
N ASP A 37 -12.37 -6.77 -13.59
CA ASP A 37 -11.98 -7.41 -14.85
C ASP A 37 -11.24 -8.72 -14.54
N GLU A 38 -11.86 -9.84 -14.87
CA GLU A 38 -11.29 -11.18 -14.66
C GLU A 38 -10.00 -11.40 -15.47
N ASN A 39 -9.77 -10.62 -16.54
CA ASN A 39 -8.58 -10.71 -17.38
C ASN A 39 -7.44 -9.79 -16.90
N GLU A 40 -7.70 -8.85 -15.98
CA GLU A 40 -6.67 -7.91 -15.49
C GLU A 40 -5.41 -8.62 -14.98
N PRO A 41 -5.47 -9.72 -14.17
CA PRO A 41 -4.27 -10.42 -13.72
C PRO A 41 -3.40 -10.95 -14.86
N ALA A 42 -4.01 -11.51 -15.89
CA ALA A 42 -3.28 -12.04 -17.05
C ALA A 42 -2.68 -10.93 -17.92
N HIS A 43 -3.41 -9.83 -18.12
CA HIS A 43 -2.92 -8.65 -18.84
C HIS A 43 -1.76 -7.97 -18.10
N LEU A 44 -1.87 -7.83 -16.77
CA LEU A 44 -0.81 -7.31 -15.92
C LEU A 44 0.47 -8.15 -16.04
N ALA A 45 0.36 -9.46 -15.87
CA ALA A 45 1.49 -10.37 -15.95
C ALA A 45 2.18 -10.32 -17.32
N LYS A 46 1.40 -10.28 -18.41
CA LYS A 46 1.92 -10.14 -19.78
C LYS A 46 2.66 -8.81 -19.97
N THR A 47 2.13 -7.72 -19.42
CA THR A 47 2.76 -6.40 -19.48
C THR A 47 4.09 -6.38 -18.75
N ILE A 48 4.13 -6.91 -17.52
CA ILE A 48 5.36 -7.01 -16.70
C ILE A 48 6.44 -7.82 -17.42
N ALA A 49 6.06 -8.97 -18.00
CA ALA A 49 6.98 -9.80 -18.77
C ALA A 49 7.53 -9.09 -20.01
N ALA A 50 6.67 -8.41 -20.77
CA ALA A 50 7.09 -7.65 -21.95
C ALA A 50 8.04 -6.50 -21.60
N MET A 51 7.85 -5.85 -20.44
CA MET A 51 8.70 -4.78 -19.93
C MET A 51 9.99 -5.28 -19.27
N LYS A 52 10.12 -6.59 -19.02
CA LYS A 52 11.27 -7.23 -18.36
C LYS A 52 11.62 -6.58 -17.02
N LEU A 53 10.59 -6.30 -16.21
CA LEU A 53 10.76 -5.63 -14.92
C LEU A 53 11.42 -6.57 -13.91
N LYS A 54 12.32 -6.00 -13.10
CA LYS A 54 13.00 -6.71 -12.00
C LYS A 54 12.21 -6.65 -10.71
N HIS A 55 11.49 -5.55 -10.51
CA HIS A 55 10.67 -5.31 -9.32
C HIS A 55 9.36 -4.63 -9.73
N VAL A 56 8.26 -5.11 -9.18
CA VAL A 56 6.94 -4.52 -9.41
C VAL A 56 6.25 -4.25 -8.09
N VAL A 57 5.59 -3.10 -8.01
CA VAL A 57 4.65 -2.79 -6.93
C VAL A 57 3.24 -2.89 -7.49
N VAL A 58 2.46 -3.84 -6.98
CA VAL A 58 1.04 -3.98 -7.32
C VAL A 58 0.23 -3.35 -6.20
N THR A 59 -0.52 -2.31 -6.53
CA THR A 59 -1.38 -1.60 -5.56
C THR A 59 -2.81 -1.51 -6.08
N SER A 60 -3.74 -1.14 -5.23
CA SER A 60 -5.14 -1.02 -5.60
C SER A 60 -5.82 0.17 -4.95
N VAL A 61 -7.01 0.49 -5.45
CA VAL A 61 -8.02 1.25 -4.71
C VAL A 61 -8.58 0.41 -3.57
N ASP A 62 -9.20 1.04 -2.55
CA ASP A 62 -10.00 0.29 -1.57
C ASP A 62 -11.26 -0.28 -2.23
N ARG A 63 -11.53 -1.55 -1.97
CA ARG A 63 -12.66 -2.33 -2.48
C ARG A 63 -13.49 -2.89 -1.33
N ASP A 64 -13.98 -2.00 -0.45
CA ASP A 64 -14.87 -2.38 0.67
C ASP A 64 -16.20 -3.00 0.20
N ASP A 65 -16.51 -2.91 -1.09
CA ASP A 65 -17.64 -3.58 -1.75
C ASP A 65 -17.44 -5.09 -1.93
N LEU A 66 -16.18 -5.57 -1.93
CA LEU A 66 -15.85 -6.98 -2.09
C LEU A 66 -15.79 -7.71 -0.73
N ARG A 67 -16.16 -8.98 -0.71
CA ARG A 67 -16.23 -9.79 0.51
C ARG A 67 -14.89 -10.00 1.20
N ASP A 68 -13.81 -10.03 0.41
CA ASP A 68 -12.42 -10.21 0.84
C ASP A 68 -11.58 -8.94 0.72
N GLY A 69 -12.22 -7.80 0.38
CA GLY A 69 -11.52 -6.53 0.16
C GLY A 69 -10.60 -6.52 -1.07
N GLY A 70 -10.74 -7.49 -1.99
CA GLY A 70 -9.93 -7.63 -3.19
C GLY A 70 -8.72 -8.56 -3.05
N ALA A 71 -8.56 -9.26 -1.92
CA ALA A 71 -7.40 -10.14 -1.68
C ALA A 71 -7.27 -11.25 -2.72
N ALA A 72 -8.38 -11.86 -3.18
CA ALA A 72 -8.36 -12.88 -4.22
C ALA A 72 -7.83 -12.35 -5.56
N HIS A 73 -8.11 -11.09 -5.87
CA HIS A 73 -7.61 -10.45 -7.08
C HIS A 73 -6.09 -10.18 -6.99
N PHE A 74 -5.59 -9.71 -5.84
CA PHE A 74 -4.15 -9.61 -5.56
C PHE A 74 -3.45 -10.96 -5.70
N ARG A 75 -4.00 -12.01 -5.06
CA ARG A 75 -3.47 -13.37 -5.14
C ARG A 75 -3.36 -13.85 -6.59
N GLU A 76 -4.40 -13.65 -7.41
CA GLU A 76 -4.37 -14.07 -8.82
C GLU A 76 -3.35 -13.25 -9.62
N CYS A 77 -3.21 -11.94 -9.36
CA CYS A 77 -2.15 -11.12 -9.95
C CYS A 77 -0.75 -11.69 -9.63
N ILE A 78 -0.47 -11.97 -8.36
CA ILE A 78 0.81 -12.53 -7.93
C ILE A 78 1.08 -13.86 -8.65
N LYS A 79 0.09 -14.75 -8.65
CA LYS A 79 0.19 -16.07 -9.31
C LYS A 79 0.52 -15.95 -10.80
N GLN A 80 -0.19 -15.10 -11.53
CA GLN A 80 0.01 -14.89 -12.96
C GLN A 80 1.38 -14.24 -13.26
N ILE A 81 1.82 -13.29 -12.44
CA ILE A 81 3.15 -12.66 -12.57
C ILE A 81 4.24 -13.72 -12.37
N ARG A 82 4.16 -14.55 -11.32
CA ARG A 82 5.14 -15.61 -11.06
C ARG A 82 5.23 -16.64 -12.19
N GLN A 83 4.11 -16.95 -12.85
CA GLN A 83 4.08 -17.88 -13.99
C GLN A 83 4.79 -17.31 -15.22
N GLN A 84 4.67 -16.01 -15.49
CA GLN A 84 5.22 -15.38 -16.70
C GLN A 84 6.58 -14.71 -16.47
N SER A 85 6.89 -14.34 -15.24
CA SER A 85 8.11 -13.62 -14.86
C SER A 85 8.61 -14.12 -13.49
N PRO A 86 9.11 -15.36 -13.37
CA PRO A 86 9.44 -15.98 -12.08
C PRO A 86 10.55 -15.24 -11.30
N GLU A 87 11.42 -14.49 -12.01
CA GLU A 87 12.52 -13.72 -11.41
C GLU A 87 12.11 -12.31 -10.96
N THR A 88 10.88 -11.88 -11.27
CA THR A 88 10.41 -10.54 -10.87
C THR A 88 10.05 -10.55 -9.38
N ASN A 89 10.65 -9.63 -8.62
CA ASN A 89 10.29 -9.39 -7.23
C ASN A 89 8.95 -8.66 -7.15
N ILE A 90 8.00 -9.18 -6.39
CA ILE A 90 6.63 -8.68 -6.30
C ILE A 90 6.38 -8.06 -4.93
N GLU A 91 6.27 -6.75 -4.88
CA GLU A 91 5.73 -6.02 -3.73
C GLU A 91 4.23 -5.80 -3.95
N VAL A 92 3.42 -6.05 -2.91
CA VAL A 92 2.01 -5.61 -2.92
C VAL A 92 1.82 -4.48 -1.92
N LEU A 93 1.17 -3.40 -2.35
CA LEU A 93 0.70 -2.34 -1.47
C LEU A 93 -0.80 -2.49 -1.32
N VAL A 94 -1.20 -3.09 -0.21
CA VAL A 94 -2.59 -3.49 0.05
C VAL A 94 -3.37 -2.45 0.86
N PRO A 95 -4.72 -2.40 0.71
CA PRO A 95 -5.58 -1.65 1.61
C PRO A 95 -5.59 -2.26 3.01
N ASP A 96 -6.27 -1.62 3.98
CA ASP A 96 -6.37 -2.15 5.34
C ASP A 96 -7.35 -3.35 5.49
N PHE A 97 -7.98 -3.77 4.40
CA PHE A 97 -8.99 -4.84 4.38
C PHE A 97 -10.04 -4.70 5.50
N ARG A 98 -10.56 -3.51 5.68
CA ARG A 98 -11.47 -3.11 6.75
C ARG A 98 -12.53 -4.15 7.08
N GLY A 99 -12.47 -4.70 8.29
CA GLY A 99 -13.38 -5.75 8.78
C GLY A 99 -13.20 -7.13 8.14
N ARG A 100 -12.18 -7.33 7.27
CA ARG A 100 -11.95 -8.57 6.50
C ARG A 100 -10.51 -9.08 6.59
N MET A 101 -9.69 -8.54 7.50
CA MET A 101 -8.25 -8.83 7.60
C MET A 101 -7.95 -10.32 7.59
N ASN A 102 -8.62 -11.11 8.43
CA ASN A 102 -8.34 -12.55 8.54
C ASN A 102 -8.62 -13.28 7.22
N VAL A 103 -9.77 -12.99 6.60
CA VAL A 103 -10.13 -13.58 5.29
C VAL A 103 -9.14 -13.17 4.21
N ALA A 104 -8.73 -11.90 4.20
CA ALA A 104 -7.78 -11.40 3.22
C ALA A 104 -6.40 -12.03 3.36
N LEU A 105 -5.88 -12.16 4.59
CA LEU A 105 -4.59 -12.79 4.86
C LEU A 105 -4.61 -14.29 4.54
N GLU A 106 -5.69 -15.01 4.87
CA GLU A 106 -5.86 -16.41 4.50
C GLU A 106 -5.83 -16.61 2.97
N VAL A 107 -6.51 -15.74 2.23
CA VAL A 107 -6.51 -15.79 0.76
C VAL A 107 -5.11 -15.51 0.17
N LEU A 108 -4.40 -14.51 0.71
CA LEU A 108 -3.06 -14.16 0.25
C LEU A 108 -2.01 -15.23 0.58
N ALA A 109 -2.23 -16.04 1.61
CA ALA A 109 -1.32 -17.11 2.01
C ALA A 109 -1.11 -18.18 0.93
N ASP A 110 -2.07 -18.36 0.00
CA ASP A 110 -1.94 -19.29 -1.12
C ASP A 110 -0.83 -18.90 -2.11
N ASN A 111 -0.62 -17.61 -2.32
CA ASN A 111 0.42 -17.05 -3.18
C ASN A 111 0.93 -15.74 -2.56
N PRO A 112 1.77 -15.79 -1.53
CA PRO A 112 2.24 -14.59 -0.85
C PRO A 112 3.20 -13.78 -1.74
N PRO A 113 3.27 -12.43 -1.55
CA PRO A 113 4.22 -11.57 -2.25
C PRO A 113 5.65 -11.76 -1.73
N ASP A 114 6.63 -11.13 -2.39
CA ASP A 114 7.99 -11.06 -1.87
C ASP A 114 8.17 -9.93 -0.85
N ILE A 115 7.34 -8.89 -0.93
CA ILE A 115 7.26 -7.79 0.05
C ILE A 115 5.78 -7.47 0.28
N PHE A 116 5.37 -7.44 1.55
CA PHE A 116 4.02 -7.03 1.96
C PHE A 116 4.05 -5.60 2.49
N ASN A 117 3.38 -4.70 1.79
CA ASN A 117 3.32 -3.29 2.13
C ASN A 117 1.88 -2.85 2.46
N HIS A 118 1.72 -2.16 3.58
CA HIS A 118 0.52 -1.43 3.94
C HIS A 118 0.91 -0.08 4.56
N ASN A 119 0.54 1.01 3.91
CA ASN A 119 0.88 2.35 4.39
C ASN A 119 -0.01 2.76 5.56
N LEU A 120 0.61 3.24 6.65
CA LEU A 120 -0.08 3.92 7.75
C LEU A 120 -0.53 5.32 7.35
N GLU A 121 0.19 5.96 6.42
CA GLU A 121 -0.02 7.29 5.86
C GLU A 121 0.21 8.44 6.83
N SER A 122 -0.14 8.30 8.11
CA SER A 122 0.00 9.38 9.10
C SER A 122 0.10 8.86 10.53
N ILE A 123 0.32 9.78 11.47
CA ILE A 123 0.40 9.52 12.91
C ILE A 123 -0.99 9.35 13.54
N PRO A 124 -1.13 8.68 14.71
CA PRO A 124 -2.42 8.41 15.36
C PRO A 124 -3.30 9.64 15.54
N ARG A 125 -2.74 10.76 16.01
CA ARG A 125 -3.48 12.00 16.26
C ARG A 125 -4.16 12.58 15.01
N LEU A 126 -3.53 12.40 13.85
CA LEU A 126 -4.04 12.91 12.57
C LEU A 126 -4.90 11.88 11.81
N TYR A 127 -4.96 10.64 12.29
CA TYR A 127 -5.56 9.54 11.52
C TYR A 127 -7.00 9.82 11.10
N LYS A 128 -7.83 10.37 12.00
CA LYS A 128 -9.22 10.71 11.71
C LYS A 128 -9.37 11.79 10.61
N ALA A 129 -8.44 12.72 10.54
CA ALA A 129 -8.44 13.79 9.54
C ALA A 129 -7.85 13.32 8.20
N VAL A 130 -6.79 12.51 8.24
CA VAL A 130 -6.05 12.07 7.05
C VAL A 130 -6.68 10.82 6.41
N ARG A 131 -7.08 9.83 7.22
CA ARG A 131 -7.68 8.56 6.77
C ARG A 131 -9.04 8.31 7.44
N PRO A 132 -10.06 9.12 7.18
CA PRO A 132 -11.38 8.93 7.76
C PRO A 132 -11.93 7.54 7.39
N GLY A 133 -12.34 6.78 8.41
CA GLY A 133 -12.85 5.42 8.24
C GLY A 133 -11.80 4.31 8.28
N SER A 134 -10.51 4.64 8.45
CA SER A 134 -9.45 3.69 8.80
C SER A 134 -9.12 3.78 10.29
N ASP A 135 -8.47 2.74 10.82
CA ASP A 135 -8.03 2.64 12.21
C ASP A 135 -6.53 2.35 12.26
N TYR A 136 -5.80 3.12 13.09
CA TYR A 136 -4.35 3.03 13.20
C TYR A 136 -3.89 1.68 13.74
N GLN A 137 -4.52 1.22 14.83
CA GLN A 137 -4.17 -0.05 15.44
C GLN A 137 -4.54 -1.24 14.55
N TRP A 138 -5.65 -1.15 13.81
CA TRP A 138 -6.03 -2.14 12.81
C TRP A 138 -4.96 -2.25 11.71
N SER A 139 -4.45 -1.12 11.23
CA SER A 139 -3.39 -1.08 10.21
C SER A 139 -2.07 -1.69 10.72
N LEU A 140 -1.68 -1.41 11.97
CA LEU A 140 -0.53 -2.06 12.62
C LEU A 140 -0.74 -3.56 12.77
N ASN A 141 -1.94 -3.99 13.20
CA ASN A 141 -2.27 -5.39 13.36
C ASN A 141 -2.26 -6.14 12.01
N LEU A 142 -2.61 -5.48 10.90
CA LEU A 142 -2.51 -6.09 9.57
C LEU A 142 -1.06 -6.48 9.25
N ILE A 143 -0.12 -5.58 9.49
CA ILE A 143 1.33 -5.82 9.29
C ILE A 143 1.81 -6.95 10.22
N LYS A 144 1.44 -6.89 11.50
CA LYS A 144 1.79 -7.88 12.50
C LYS A 144 1.29 -9.27 12.13
N ASN A 145 0.00 -9.40 11.82
CA ASN A 145 -0.62 -10.69 11.51
C ASN A 145 -0.03 -11.31 10.24
N PHE A 146 0.28 -10.49 9.23
CA PHE A 146 0.99 -10.98 8.05
C PHE A 146 2.40 -11.46 8.39
N GLN A 147 3.16 -10.68 9.19
CA GLN A 147 4.52 -11.04 9.59
C GLN A 147 4.57 -12.32 10.43
N GLU A 148 3.57 -12.54 11.30
CA GLU A 148 3.47 -13.77 12.11
C GLU A 148 3.19 -15.00 11.23
N GLN A 149 2.38 -14.87 10.17
CA GLN A 149 2.10 -15.94 9.23
C GLN A 149 3.27 -16.21 8.26
N HIS A 150 4.02 -15.17 7.91
CA HIS A 150 5.10 -15.21 6.94
C HIS A 150 6.39 -14.56 7.48
N PRO A 151 7.07 -15.17 8.47
CA PRO A 151 8.19 -14.53 9.18
C PRO A 151 9.41 -14.22 8.30
N ASN A 152 9.51 -14.86 7.14
CA ASN A 152 10.61 -14.67 6.20
C ASN A 152 10.32 -13.59 5.13
N ILE A 153 9.09 -13.13 5.00
CA ILE A 153 8.71 -12.09 4.04
C ILE A 153 8.80 -10.73 4.73
N PRO A 154 9.59 -9.78 4.19
CA PRO A 154 9.67 -8.46 4.77
C PRO A 154 8.34 -7.71 4.63
N THR A 155 7.99 -6.99 5.70
CA THR A 155 6.85 -6.08 5.70
C THR A 155 7.33 -4.64 5.57
N LYS A 156 6.51 -3.81 4.94
CA LYS A 156 6.81 -2.42 4.64
C LYS A 156 5.64 -1.52 5.00
N SER A 157 5.92 -0.28 5.32
CA SER A 157 4.92 0.77 5.50
C SER A 157 5.39 2.09 4.92
N GLY A 158 4.49 3.08 4.85
CA GLY A 158 4.80 4.42 4.41
C GLY A 158 4.06 5.47 5.25
N LEU A 159 4.71 6.63 5.41
CA LEU A 159 4.15 7.83 6.02
C LEU A 159 4.34 9.02 5.10
N MET A 160 3.31 9.86 5.03
CA MET A 160 3.39 11.19 4.46
C MET A 160 3.76 12.18 5.58
N LEU A 161 4.73 13.05 5.32
CA LEU A 161 5.18 14.09 6.23
C LEU A 161 4.76 15.47 5.72
N GLY A 162 4.54 16.40 6.63
CA GLY A 162 4.12 17.76 6.32
C GLY A 162 2.62 18.03 6.50
N LEU A 163 1.93 17.16 7.27
CA LEU A 163 0.51 17.28 7.62
C LEU A 163 0.28 17.79 9.04
N GLY A 164 1.34 18.23 9.74
CA GLY A 164 1.29 18.79 11.09
C GLY A 164 1.73 17.82 12.20
N GLU A 165 2.38 16.73 11.84
CA GLU A 165 3.07 15.83 12.76
C GLU A 165 4.34 16.46 13.34
N THR A 166 4.78 16.00 14.51
CA THR A 166 6.09 16.29 15.10
C THR A 166 7.06 15.15 14.86
N LEU A 167 8.37 15.42 14.97
CA LEU A 167 9.40 14.38 14.83
C LEU A 167 9.25 13.29 15.90
N ASP A 168 8.90 13.65 17.12
CA ASP A 168 8.68 12.68 18.20
C ASP A 168 7.49 11.74 17.89
N GLU A 169 6.42 12.27 17.30
CA GLU A 169 5.28 11.47 16.86
C GLU A 169 5.66 10.51 15.72
N ILE A 170 6.52 10.95 14.79
CA ILE A 170 7.04 10.08 13.72
C ILE A 170 7.91 8.98 14.32
N LYS A 171 8.84 9.31 15.22
CA LYS A 171 9.69 8.34 15.92
C LYS A 171 8.85 7.32 16.70
N GLN A 172 7.75 7.75 17.31
CA GLN A 172 6.82 6.83 17.97
C GLN A 172 6.16 5.86 16.96
N VAL A 173 5.72 6.36 15.82
CA VAL A 173 5.16 5.48 14.77
C VAL A 173 6.20 4.49 14.23
N MET A 174 7.46 4.91 14.11
CA MET A 174 8.55 4.00 13.72
C MET A 174 8.76 2.89 14.76
N GLN A 175 8.65 3.21 16.05
CA GLN A 175 8.72 2.22 17.13
C GLN A 175 7.50 1.29 17.09
N ASP A 176 6.28 1.84 16.94
CA ASP A 176 5.06 1.05 16.84
C ASP A 176 5.13 0.07 15.65
N LEU A 177 5.62 0.51 14.49
CA LEU A 177 5.84 -0.35 13.32
C LEU A 177 6.83 -1.47 13.61
N ARG A 178 7.96 -1.16 14.26
CA ARG A 178 8.97 -2.16 14.65
C ARG A 178 8.38 -3.21 15.59
N ASP A 179 7.61 -2.78 16.58
CA ASP A 179 6.97 -3.66 17.56
C ASP A 179 5.88 -4.55 16.93
N HIS A 180 5.36 -4.13 15.77
CA HIS A 180 4.41 -4.89 14.96
C HIS A 180 5.05 -5.63 13.76
N GLY A 181 6.39 -5.78 13.76
CA GLY A 181 7.10 -6.55 12.75
C GLY A 181 7.39 -5.80 11.44
N GLY A 182 7.18 -4.48 11.39
CA GLY A 182 7.57 -3.64 10.26
C GLY A 182 9.08 -3.61 10.09
N ARG A 183 9.57 -3.95 8.89
CA ARG A 183 11.01 -4.02 8.59
C ARG A 183 11.49 -2.92 7.67
N MET A 184 10.59 -2.35 6.89
CA MET A 184 10.90 -1.30 5.91
C MET A 184 9.93 -0.13 6.10
N LEU A 185 10.43 1.08 5.96
CA LEU A 185 9.60 2.29 6.02
C LEU A 185 10.02 3.25 4.91
N THR A 186 9.02 3.83 4.24
CA THR A 186 9.19 4.95 3.33
C THR A 186 8.62 6.21 3.98
N LEU A 187 9.44 7.25 4.08
CA LEU A 187 9.00 8.59 4.45
C LEU A 187 8.97 9.48 3.21
N GLY A 188 7.88 10.19 2.98
CA GLY A 188 7.74 11.05 1.83
C GLY A 188 7.06 12.38 2.18
N GLN A 189 7.51 13.50 1.59
CA GLN A 189 6.83 14.77 1.71
C GLN A 189 5.44 14.67 1.08
N TYR A 190 4.40 15.03 1.82
CA TYR A 190 3.06 15.22 1.28
C TYR A 190 3.05 16.41 0.32
N LEU A 191 2.51 16.20 -0.86
CA LEU A 191 2.26 17.25 -1.85
C LEU A 191 0.76 17.30 -2.12
N GLN A 192 0.17 18.46 -1.90
CA GLN A 192 -1.27 18.68 -2.08
C GLN A 192 -1.66 18.53 -3.56
N PRO A 193 -2.50 17.54 -3.93
CA PRO A 193 -2.86 17.32 -5.34
C PRO A 193 -3.67 18.48 -5.93
N SER A 194 -4.59 19.07 -5.15
CA SER A 194 -5.37 20.24 -5.54
C SER A 194 -5.81 21.03 -4.29
N ARG A 195 -6.33 22.24 -4.50
CA ARG A 195 -6.85 23.11 -3.41
C ARG A 195 -7.99 22.49 -2.58
N HIS A 196 -8.56 21.39 -3.02
CA HIS A 196 -9.65 20.69 -2.33
C HIS A 196 -9.17 19.55 -1.42
N HIS A 197 -7.87 19.25 -1.46
CA HIS A 197 -7.22 18.24 -0.62
C HIS A 197 -6.66 18.88 0.65
N LEU A 198 -6.17 18.05 1.57
CA LEU A 198 -5.51 18.55 2.78
C LEU A 198 -4.37 19.50 2.40
N ALA A 199 -4.29 20.62 3.11
CA ALA A 199 -3.20 21.56 2.92
C ALA A 199 -1.87 20.97 3.39
N VAL A 200 -0.78 21.38 2.75
CA VAL A 200 0.56 21.16 3.28
C VAL A 200 0.76 22.11 4.45
N GLU A 201 0.96 21.59 5.67
CA GLU A 201 1.21 22.40 6.86
C GLU A 201 2.66 22.91 6.91
N ARG A 202 3.61 22.09 6.42
CA ARG A 202 5.02 22.46 6.26
C ARG A 202 5.73 21.58 5.24
N PHE A 203 6.84 22.06 4.72
CA PHE A 203 7.79 21.25 3.97
C PHE A 203 8.90 20.79 4.91
N VAL A 204 9.09 19.47 4.99
CA VAL A 204 10.16 18.85 5.78
C VAL A 204 11.47 19.04 5.04
N THR A 205 12.48 19.48 5.74
CA THR A 205 13.81 19.72 5.15
C THR A 205 14.56 18.41 4.91
N PRO A 206 15.51 18.35 3.95
CA PRO A 206 16.36 17.18 3.78
C PRO A 206 17.08 16.74 5.06
N ALA A 207 17.55 17.69 5.88
CA ALA A 207 18.21 17.38 7.14
C ALA A 207 17.29 16.68 8.17
N GLU A 208 15.99 17.05 8.18
CA GLU A 208 15.00 16.37 9.04
C GLU A 208 14.66 14.96 8.54
N PHE A 209 14.82 14.68 7.24
CA PHE A 209 14.68 13.31 6.71
C PHE A 209 15.89 12.42 7.06
N ASP A 210 17.06 13.03 7.30
CA ASP A 210 18.30 12.31 7.67
C ASP A 210 18.36 12.04 9.19
N GLU A 211 17.55 12.69 10.04
CA GLU A 211 17.47 12.54 11.49
C GLU A 211 16.71 11.25 11.91
#